data_886a68a04cc2b846b3ae7060570da573
#
_entry.id   886a68a04cc2b846b3ae7060570da573
#
_cell.length_a   1.000
_cell.length_b   1.000
_cell.length_c   1.000
_cell.angle_alpha   90.00
_cell.angle_beta   90.00
_cell.angle_gamma   90.00
#
_symmetry.space_group_name_H-M   'P 1'
#
loop_
_entity.id
_entity.type
_entity.pdbx_description
1 polymer ?
#
loop_
_entity_poly.entity_id
_entity_poly.type
_entity_poly.pdbx_seq_one_letter_code
_entity_poly.pdbx_strand_id
1 'polypeptide(L)'
;GGFGGYIVLGFPQPIPNVTGEYDFKVRGNAYYNSKTGTGKLGGSAEPGIVFVSKDANGNGKPDDEWYELKGSEYGKDTETREYEITYYRPNLANQNVFWKDNKKNEGYILRNSYHNQESYYPLWIEDDEITFQGTRLKDNAVLENGLWVGYCYPWGYADNHPNTKEGSNFKIDWAVDSNGTPADLDQIDFVKIMTAVNQDAGQMGEISTEVTTVENLHFKK
;
A
#
# COMPACT_ATOMS: atom_id res chain seq x y z
N GLY A 1 -8.58 -1.18 3.54
CA GLY A 1 -8.99 0.15 3.98
C GLY A 1 -8.52 1.26 3.07
N GLY A 2 -9.00 2.48 3.32
CA GLY A 2 -8.63 3.64 2.51
C GLY A 2 -7.15 4.03 2.62
N PHE A 3 -6.75 5.07 1.90
CA PHE A 3 -5.37 5.59 1.90
C PHE A 3 -4.79 5.72 3.30
N GLY A 4 -3.54 5.32 3.46
CA GLY A 4 -2.80 5.42 4.72
C GLY A 4 -3.03 4.27 5.69
N GLY A 5 -4.09 3.46 5.51
CA GLY A 5 -4.25 2.22 6.28
C GLY A 5 -3.07 1.29 6.02
N TYR A 6 -2.48 0.72 7.06
CA TYR A 6 -1.26 -0.08 6.94
C TYR A 6 -1.25 -1.31 7.83
N ILE A 7 -0.38 -2.26 7.46
CA ILE A 7 0.00 -3.41 8.28
C ILE A 7 1.52 -3.43 8.42
N VAL A 8 2.00 -3.84 9.60
CA VAL A 8 3.43 -4.08 9.88
C VAL A 8 3.63 -5.57 10.14
N LEU A 9 4.65 -6.14 9.52
CA LEU A 9 5.05 -7.53 9.65
C LEU A 9 6.51 -7.59 10.09
N GLY A 10 6.78 -8.35 11.15
CA GLY A 10 8.12 -8.66 11.63
C GLY A 10 8.53 -10.08 11.27
N PHE A 11 9.83 -10.30 11.15
CA PHE A 11 10.40 -11.60 10.79
C PHE A 11 11.18 -12.20 11.95
N PRO A 12 11.06 -13.53 12.21
CA PRO A 12 11.86 -14.20 13.25
C PRO A 12 13.36 -14.23 12.92
N GLN A 13 13.70 -14.04 11.65
CA GLN A 13 15.06 -13.89 11.14
C GLN A 13 15.07 -12.75 10.13
N PRO A 14 16.05 -11.84 10.18
CA PRO A 14 16.16 -10.74 9.25
C PRO A 14 16.18 -11.21 7.79
N ILE A 15 15.67 -10.41 6.89
CA ILE A 15 15.83 -10.60 5.45
C ILE A 15 17.10 -9.87 5.03
N PRO A 16 18.13 -10.58 4.52
CA PRO A 16 19.37 -9.94 4.07
C PRO A 16 19.12 -9.13 2.79
N ASN A 17 19.85 -8.02 2.64
CA ASN A 17 19.96 -7.30 1.38
C ASN A 17 21.05 -7.96 0.51
N VAL A 18 20.67 -8.50 -0.62
CA VAL A 18 21.61 -9.02 -1.62
C VAL A 18 21.60 -8.10 -2.83
N THR A 19 22.63 -7.29 -2.94
CA THR A 19 22.73 -6.24 -3.95
C THR A 19 22.33 -6.72 -5.35
N GLY A 20 21.35 -6.05 -5.94
CA GLY A 20 20.84 -6.32 -7.27
C GLY A 20 19.83 -7.46 -7.37
N GLU A 21 19.64 -8.28 -6.33
CA GLU A 21 18.66 -9.35 -6.31
C GLU A 21 17.30 -8.87 -5.75
N TYR A 22 16.26 -9.69 -5.90
CA TYR A 22 15.02 -9.52 -5.18
C TYR A 22 15.13 -10.22 -3.81
N ASP A 23 14.87 -9.47 -2.72
CA ASP A 23 15.08 -9.97 -1.37
C ASP A 23 13.83 -10.57 -0.75
N PHE A 24 12.67 -10.01 -1.09
CA PHE A 24 11.41 -10.51 -0.58
C PHE A 24 10.26 -10.33 -1.58
N LYS A 25 9.15 -11.01 -1.31
CA LYS A 25 7.90 -10.92 -2.07
C LYS A 25 6.75 -10.56 -1.15
N VAL A 26 5.95 -9.59 -1.56
CA VAL A 26 4.63 -9.32 -0.94
C VAL A 26 3.55 -10.00 -1.76
N ARG A 27 2.75 -10.85 -1.12
CA ARG A 27 1.60 -11.50 -1.74
C ARG A 27 0.32 -10.78 -1.38
N GLY A 28 -0.44 -10.44 -2.40
CA GLY A 28 -1.78 -9.88 -2.31
C GLY A 28 -2.79 -10.75 -3.04
N ASN A 29 -3.83 -10.12 -3.60
CA ASN A 29 -4.85 -10.78 -4.40
C ASN A 29 -4.93 -10.29 -5.85
N ALA A 30 -4.05 -9.37 -6.27
CA ALA A 30 -4.04 -8.81 -7.62
C ALA A 30 -4.04 -9.90 -8.71
N TYR A 31 -4.85 -9.68 -9.75
CA TYR A 31 -4.89 -10.54 -10.93
C TYR A 31 -4.94 -9.71 -12.22
N TYR A 32 -4.57 -10.32 -13.36
CA TYR A 32 -4.72 -9.69 -14.66
C TYR A 32 -6.06 -10.08 -15.33
N ASN A 33 -6.76 -9.07 -15.82
CA ASN A 33 -7.90 -9.28 -16.68
C ASN A 33 -7.45 -9.26 -18.15
N SER A 34 -7.68 -10.35 -18.87
CA SER A 34 -7.34 -10.49 -20.29
C SER A 34 -8.16 -9.58 -21.24
N LYS A 35 -9.17 -8.88 -20.72
CA LYS A 35 -10.08 -8.04 -21.48
C LYS A 35 -9.83 -6.54 -21.33
N THR A 36 -8.68 -6.14 -20.79
CA THR A 36 -8.32 -4.71 -20.74
C THR A 36 -8.15 -4.16 -22.14
N GLY A 37 -8.96 -3.16 -22.50
CA GLY A 37 -9.03 -2.62 -23.87
C GLY A 37 -7.85 -1.74 -24.29
N THR A 38 -6.91 -1.45 -23.36
CA THR A 38 -5.84 -0.44 -23.55
C THR A 38 -4.48 -1.03 -23.89
N GLY A 39 -4.33 -2.36 -23.89
CA GLY A 39 -3.03 -3.03 -23.99
C GLY A 39 -2.13 -2.88 -22.74
N LYS A 40 -2.60 -2.17 -21.70
CA LYS A 40 -1.94 -2.08 -20.40
C LYS A 40 -2.30 -3.29 -19.54
N LEU A 41 -1.38 -3.70 -18.67
CA LEU A 41 -1.66 -4.71 -17.66
C LEU A 41 -2.60 -4.13 -16.59
N GLY A 42 -3.67 -4.84 -16.31
CA GLY A 42 -4.66 -4.45 -15.31
C GLY A 42 -5.63 -5.56 -15.00
N GLY A 43 -6.40 -5.36 -13.96
CA GLY A 43 -7.42 -6.27 -13.45
C GLY A 43 -7.92 -5.75 -12.12
N SER A 44 -7.37 -6.27 -11.02
CA SER A 44 -7.65 -5.82 -9.65
C SER A 44 -6.38 -5.29 -8.96
N ALA A 45 -5.59 -4.43 -9.62
CA ALA A 45 -4.44 -3.84 -8.96
C ALA A 45 -4.88 -2.78 -7.95
N GLU A 46 -4.46 -2.93 -6.69
CA GLU A 46 -4.75 -2.06 -5.54
C GLU A 46 -3.44 -1.66 -4.84
N PRO A 47 -2.63 -0.78 -5.49
CA PRO A 47 -1.24 -0.60 -5.16
C PRO A 47 -1.01 -0.03 -3.75
N GLY A 48 -0.04 -0.64 -3.05
CA GLY A 48 0.44 -0.20 -1.74
C GLY A 48 1.90 0.19 -1.74
N ILE A 49 2.24 1.27 -1.03
CA ILE A 49 3.62 1.64 -0.74
C ILE A 49 4.21 0.65 0.26
N VAL A 50 5.45 0.25 0.03
CA VAL A 50 6.19 -0.64 0.91
C VAL A 50 7.29 0.14 1.60
N PHE A 51 7.36 -0.02 2.92
CA PHE A 51 8.44 0.52 3.75
C PHE A 51 9.16 -0.65 4.42
N VAL A 52 10.43 -0.45 4.70
CA VAL A 52 11.28 -1.41 5.40
C VAL A 52 11.96 -0.75 6.59
N SER A 53 12.23 -1.53 7.63
CA SER A 53 12.98 -1.07 8.81
C SER A 53 13.90 -2.17 9.31
N LYS A 54 15.07 -1.75 9.82
CA LYS A 54 16.00 -2.60 10.53
C LYS A 54 15.81 -2.36 12.04
N ASP A 55 15.78 -3.43 12.83
CA ASP A 55 15.83 -3.37 14.28
C ASP A 55 17.25 -2.95 14.75
N ALA A 56 17.52 -1.64 14.69
CA ALA A 56 18.85 -1.11 14.96
C ALA A 56 19.18 -1.12 16.46
N ASN A 57 18.15 -1.05 17.32
CA ASN A 57 18.32 -1.07 18.77
C ASN A 57 18.21 -2.47 19.39
N GLY A 58 17.83 -3.49 18.60
CA GLY A 58 17.77 -4.90 19.02
C GLY A 58 16.63 -5.23 19.98
N ASN A 59 15.56 -4.43 20.01
CA ASN A 59 14.45 -4.60 20.97
C ASN A 59 13.29 -5.44 20.42
N GLY A 60 13.33 -5.85 19.15
CA GLY A 60 12.32 -6.65 18.47
C GLY A 60 11.03 -5.91 18.17
N LYS A 61 11.06 -4.57 18.13
CA LYS A 61 9.90 -3.72 17.88
C LYS A 61 10.10 -2.86 16.65
N PRO A 62 9.02 -2.53 15.90
CA PRO A 62 9.10 -1.71 14.71
C PRO A 62 9.09 -0.19 15.05
N ASP A 63 9.98 0.22 15.96
CA ASP A 63 10.10 1.59 16.49
C ASP A 63 11.36 2.33 16.02
N ASP A 64 12.16 1.70 15.15
CA ASP A 64 13.29 2.31 14.47
C ASP A 64 12.88 3.03 13.18
N GLU A 65 13.85 3.58 12.45
CA GLU A 65 13.63 4.35 11.24
C GLU A 65 13.00 3.50 10.11
N TRP A 66 12.01 4.09 9.43
CA TRP A 66 11.34 3.51 8.27
C TRP A 66 11.82 4.13 6.97
N TYR A 67 12.19 3.30 6.01
CA TYR A 67 12.64 3.67 4.69
C TYR A 67 11.60 3.26 3.65
N GLU A 68 11.19 4.19 2.80
CA GLU A 68 10.28 3.91 1.69
C GLU A 68 11.03 3.20 0.57
N LEU A 69 10.46 2.14 0.00
CA LEU A 69 11.00 1.53 -1.22
C LEU A 69 10.50 2.31 -2.43
N LYS A 70 11.45 2.78 -3.27
CA LYS A 70 11.11 3.41 -4.55
C LYS A 70 10.30 2.45 -5.41
N GLY A 71 9.24 2.97 -6.03
CA GLY A 71 8.52 2.30 -7.09
C GLY A 71 8.70 3.01 -8.44
N SER A 72 8.03 2.52 -9.46
CA SER A 72 8.12 3.04 -10.84
C SER A 72 7.67 4.49 -10.98
N GLU A 73 6.87 4.99 -10.05
CA GLU A 73 6.33 6.36 -10.09
C GLU A 73 7.14 7.34 -9.23
N TYR A 74 8.17 6.85 -8.54
CA TYR A 74 9.00 7.68 -7.66
C TYR A 74 9.58 8.91 -8.39
N GLY A 75 9.29 10.10 -7.85
CA GLY A 75 9.73 11.38 -8.40
C GLY A 75 8.98 11.85 -9.66
N LYS A 76 7.86 11.20 -10.02
CA LYS A 76 7.00 11.61 -11.14
C LYS A 76 5.79 12.41 -10.65
N ASP A 77 5.07 13.02 -11.60
CA ASP A 77 3.80 13.75 -11.35
C ASP A 77 2.61 12.83 -11.03
N THR A 78 2.82 11.52 -11.11
CA THR A 78 1.86 10.47 -10.71
C THR A 78 1.97 10.09 -9.24
N GLU A 79 2.91 10.68 -8.51
CA GLU A 79 3.04 10.53 -7.06
C GLU A 79 2.90 11.89 -6.36
N THR A 80 2.31 11.88 -5.18
CA THR A 80 2.23 13.03 -4.27
C THR A 80 2.86 12.65 -2.95
N ARG A 81 4.05 13.16 -2.69
CA ARG A 81 4.74 12.97 -1.41
C ARG A 81 4.16 13.88 -0.34
N GLU A 82 4.34 13.52 0.92
CA GLU A 82 3.77 14.25 2.06
C GLU A 82 2.26 14.51 1.91
N TYR A 83 1.57 13.57 1.28
CA TYR A 83 0.12 13.60 1.25
C TYR A 83 -0.42 13.23 2.62
N GLU A 84 -1.33 14.06 3.12
CA GLU A 84 -1.96 13.86 4.43
C GLU A 84 -3.47 13.81 4.26
N ILE A 85 -4.11 12.85 4.93
CA ILE A 85 -5.55 12.69 4.97
C ILE A 85 -6.01 12.45 6.40
N THR A 86 -7.09 13.11 6.80
CA THR A 86 -7.75 12.93 8.08
C THR A 86 -9.13 12.33 7.87
N TYR A 87 -9.40 11.20 8.52
CA TYR A 87 -10.70 10.53 8.56
C TYR A 87 -11.40 10.87 9.86
N TYR A 88 -12.70 11.16 9.79
CA TYR A 88 -13.50 11.56 10.92
C TYR A 88 -14.49 10.46 11.29
N ARG A 89 -14.57 10.14 12.58
CA ARG A 89 -15.51 9.15 13.11
C ARG A 89 -16.94 9.61 12.82
N PRO A 90 -17.79 8.80 12.17
CA PRO A 90 -19.20 9.12 12.00
C PRO A 90 -19.95 8.97 13.32
N ASN A 91 -21.07 9.70 13.47
CA ASN A 91 -21.92 9.62 14.66
C ASN A 91 -22.49 8.21 14.90
N LEU A 92 -22.73 7.45 13.84
CA LEU A 92 -23.19 6.06 13.89
C LEU A 92 -22.18 5.19 13.14
N ALA A 93 -21.84 4.03 13.71
CA ALA A 93 -20.85 3.11 13.16
C ALA A 93 -21.10 2.71 11.71
N ASN A 94 -22.36 2.60 11.30
CA ASN A 94 -22.76 2.17 9.97
C ASN A 94 -22.93 3.31 8.94
N GLN A 95 -22.32 4.46 9.15
CA GLN A 95 -22.33 5.59 8.21
C GLN A 95 -21.06 5.64 7.38
N ASN A 96 -21.09 6.40 6.27
CA ASN A 96 -19.91 6.74 5.49
C ASN A 96 -18.89 7.50 6.35
N VAL A 97 -17.61 7.29 6.11
CA VAL A 97 -16.53 7.97 6.85
C VAL A 97 -16.09 9.20 6.07
N PHE A 98 -16.31 10.36 6.64
CA PHE A 98 -15.88 11.63 6.06
C PHE A 98 -14.35 11.77 6.17
N TRP A 99 -13.72 12.37 5.13
CA TRP A 99 -12.30 12.68 5.15
C TRP A 99 -12.00 14.06 4.53
N LYS A 100 -10.86 14.61 4.95
CA LYS A 100 -10.22 15.80 4.34
C LYS A 100 -8.75 15.54 4.12
N ASP A 101 -8.16 16.20 3.09
CA ASP A 101 -6.75 16.12 2.81
C ASP A 101 -6.03 17.48 2.85
N ASN A 102 -4.69 17.45 2.86
CA ASN A 102 -3.87 18.64 2.86
C ASN A 102 -3.81 19.35 1.48
N LYS A 103 -4.49 18.83 0.47
CA LYS A 103 -4.68 19.45 -0.84
C LYS A 103 -6.03 20.18 -0.96
N LYS A 104 -6.78 20.29 0.17
CA LYS A 104 -8.11 20.91 0.29
C LYS A 104 -9.23 20.14 -0.41
N ASN A 105 -9.03 18.85 -0.64
CA ASN A 105 -10.11 17.98 -1.06
C ASN A 105 -10.81 17.38 0.15
N GLU A 106 -12.08 17.02 -0.03
CA GLU A 106 -12.87 16.29 0.95
C GLU A 106 -13.79 15.30 0.27
N GLY A 107 -14.20 14.28 1.00
CA GLY A 107 -15.07 13.23 0.47
C GLY A 107 -15.45 12.21 1.53
N TYR A 108 -15.85 11.04 1.08
CA TYR A 108 -16.30 9.95 1.95
C TYR A 108 -15.70 8.62 1.52
N ILE A 109 -15.33 7.79 2.48
CA ILE A 109 -15.31 6.34 2.27
C ILE A 109 -16.76 5.88 2.32
N LEU A 110 -17.26 5.39 1.20
CA LEU A 110 -18.66 5.01 1.03
C LEU A 110 -18.87 3.58 1.51
N ARG A 111 -19.97 3.37 2.20
CA ARG A 111 -20.45 2.01 2.45
C ARG A 111 -20.86 1.36 1.12
N ASN A 112 -20.56 0.09 0.99
CA ASN A 112 -21.00 -0.68 -0.17
C ASN A 112 -21.67 -2.00 0.25
N SER A 113 -22.38 -2.63 -0.69
CA SER A 113 -23.15 -3.85 -0.42
C SER A 113 -22.31 -5.13 -0.39
N TYR A 114 -21.07 -5.09 -0.89
CA TYR A 114 -20.17 -6.23 -0.96
C TYR A 114 -19.32 -6.38 0.30
N HIS A 115 -19.01 -5.26 0.95
CA HIS A 115 -18.23 -5.19 2.19
C HIS A 115 -19.13 -4.75 3.34
N ASN A 116 -19.85 -5.70 3.90
CA ASN A 116 -20.86 -5.42 4.93
C ASN A 116 -20.25 -5.55 6.34
N GLN A 117 -19.30 -4.69 6.66
CA GLN A 117 -18.75 -4.57 8.01
C GLN A 117 -19.63 -3.67 8.90
N GLU A 118 -19.53 -3.88 10.21
CA GLU A 118 -20.28 -3.12 11.20
C GLU A 118 -19.91 -1.63 11.20
N SER A 119 -18.62 -1.32 11.00
CA SER A 119 -18.12 0.06 10.92
C SER A 119 -16.99 0.17 9.88
N TYR A 120 -17.03 1.24 9.10
CA TYR A 120 -15.93 1.61 8.18
C TYR A 120 -14.87 2.44 8.87
N TYR A 121 -15.18 3.09 9.99
CA TYR A 121 -14.18 3.65 10.90
C TYR A 121 -13.81 2.57 11.91
N PRO A 122 -12.52 2.21 12.07
CA PRO A 122 -12.11 1.09 12.90
C PRO A 122 -12.55 1.25 14.36
N LEU A 123 -13.24 0.24 14.90
CA LEU A 123 -13.83 0.31 16.25
C LEU A 123 -12.78 0.36 17.38
N TRP A 124 -11.54 -0.09 17.11
CA TRP A 124 -10.44 -0.05 18.08
C TRP A 124 -9.72 1.29 18.16
N ILE A 125 -10.03 2.24 17.27
CA ILE A 125 -9.52 3.62 17.35
C ILE A 125 -10.46 4.37 18.29
N GLU A 126 -9.92 4.95 19.37
CA GLU A 126 -10.70 5.67 20.38
C GLU A 126 -10.94 7.13 19.99
N ASP A 127 -10.01 7.72 19.20
CA ASP A 127 -10.08 9.12 18.78
C ASP A 127 -11.19 9.35 17.74
N ASP A 128 -11.77 10.55 17.77
CA ASP A 128 -12.82 10.97 16.83
C ASP A 128 -12.31 11.25 15.42
N GLU A 129 -11.01 11.37 15.26
CA GLU A 129 -10.33 11.52 13.98
C GLU A 129 -9.01 10.76 13.97
N ILE A 130 -8.58 10.34 12.79
CA ILE A 130 -7.26 9.74 12.57
C ILE A 130 -6.63 10.31 11.30
N THR A 131 -5.37 10.71 11.41
CA THR A 131 -4.61 11.27 10.30
C THR A 131 -3.53 10.30 9.85
N PHE A 132 -3.43 10.09 8.54
CA PHE A 132 -2.35 9.36 7.90
C PHE A 132 -1.55 10.29 7.00
N GLN A 133 -0.23 10.08 6.96
CA GLN A 133 0.68 10.78 6.06
C GLN A 133 1.55 9.78 5.30
N GLY A 134 1.85 10.08 4.04
CA GLY A 134 2.72 9.24 3.22
C GLY A 134 2.72 9.62 1.75
N THR A 135 3.23 8.73 0.92
CA THR A 135 3.25 8.88 -0.53
C THR A 135 1.92 8.38 -1.11
N ARG A 136 1.17 9.27 -1.77
CA ARG A 136 -0.03 8.92 -2.52
C ARG A 136 0.31 8.73 -3.99
N LEU A 137 -0.17 7.62 -4.56
CA LEU A 137 -0.18 7.38 -6.01
C LEU A 137 -1.46 7.96 -6.64
N LYS A 138 -1.36 8.32 -7.91
CA LYS A 138 -2.52 8.70 -8.72
C LYS A 138 -3.49 7.52 -8.81
N ASP A 139 -4.78 7.83 -8.92
CA ASP A 139 -5.84 6.85 -9.09
C ASP A 139 -5.57 5.94 -10.30
N ASN A 140 -5.64 4.63 -10.08
CA ASN A 140 -5.29 3.62 -11.08
C ASN A 140 -6.47 2.78 -11.57
N ALA A 141 -7.64 2.89 -10.94
CA ALA A 141 -8.84 2.21 -11.37
C ALA A 141 -9.65 3.07 -12.34
N VAL A 142 -10.11 2.45 -13.45
CA VAL A 142 -10.87 3.10 -14.51
C VAL A 142 -12.13 2.29 -14.79
N LEU A 143 -13.26 2.96 -14.97
CA LEU A 143 -14.51 2.33 -15.37
C LEU A 143 -14.50 2.10 -16.90
N GLU A 144 -14.43 0.84 -17.32
CA GLU A 144 -14.41 0.43 -18.72
C GLU A 144 -15.55 -0.54 -19.02
N ASN A 145 -16.43 -0.18 -19.95
CA ASN A 145 -17.58 -1.02 -20.35
C ASN A 145 -18.43 -1.52 -19.17
N GLY A 146 -18.59 -0.67 -18.13
CA GLY A 146 -19.37 -1.00 -16.93
C GLY A 146 -18.62 -1.83 -15.88
N LEU A 147 -17.34 -2.11 -16.08
CA LEU A 147 -16.46 -2.81 -15.12
C LEU A 147 -15.32 -1.89 -14.66
N TRP A 148 -15.04 -1.88 -13.38
CA TRP A 148 -13.85 -1.23 -12.85
C TRP A 148 -12.61 -2.10 -13.10
N VAL A 149 -11.55 -1.48 -13.63
CA VAL A 149 -10.27 -2.12 -13.93
C VAL A 149 -9.16 -1.36 -13.20
N GLY A 150 -8.54 -1.97 -12.21
CA GLY A 150 -7.33 -1.48 -11.57
C GLY A 150 -6.11 -1.75 -12.44
N TYR A 151 -5.49 -0.70 -13.00
CA TYR A 151 -4.29 -0.82 -13.82
C TYR A 151 -3.03 -0.91 -12.98
N CYS A 152 -2.11 -1.80 -13.36
CA CYS A 152 -0.85 -1.98 -12.67
C CYS A 152 0.12 -0.83 -12.98
N TYR A 153 0.83 -0.36 -11.97
CA TYR A 153 2.08 0.36 -12.13
C TYR A 153 3.20 -0.62 -12.52
N PRO A 154 4.27 -0.18 -13.20
CA PRO A 154 5.28 -1.10 -13.73
C PRO A 154 5.96 -1.99 -12.69
N TRP A 155 6.33 -1.48 -11.50
CA TRP A 155 7.00 -2.21 -10.43
C TRP A 155 7.03 -1.42 -9.11
N GLY A 156 7.33 -2.10 -8.00
CA GLY A 156 7.68 -1.49 -6.72
C GLY A 156 6.50 -1.23 -5.78
N TYR A 157 5.32 -1.79 -6.06
CA TYR A 157 4.12 -1.63 -5.24
C TYR A 157 3.54 -2.98 -4.86
N ALA A 158 3.08 -3.11 -3.60
CA ALA A 158 2.37 -4.29 -3.12
C ALA A 158 0.99 -4.37 -3.79
N ASP A 159 0.44 -5.58 -3.91
CA ASP A 159 -0.89 -5.86 -4.49
C ASP A 159 -1.16 -5.19 -5.85
N ASN A 160 -0.11 -5.03 -6.62
CA ASN A 160 -0.11 -4.36 -7.92
C ASN A 160 0.01 -5.36 -9.08
N HIS A 161 0.71 -6.46 -8.86
CA HIS A 161 0.87 -7.55 -9.82
C HIS A 161 0.50 -8.89 -9.18
N PRO A 162 0.05 -9.88 -9.99
CA PRO A 162 -0.22 -11.23 -9.48
C PRO A 162 1.00 -11.85 -8.81
N ASN A 163 0.76 -12.65 -7.76
CA ASN A 163 1.80 -13.31 -6.96
C ASN A 163 2.77 -14.19 -7.76
N THR A 164 2.40 -14.58 -8.98
CA THR A 164 3.23 -15.37 -9.91
C THR A 164 4.17 -14.53 -10.77
N LYS A 165 4.13 -13.20 -10.63
CA LYS A 165 4.92 -12.26 -11.41
C LYS A 165 6.03 -11.63 -10.58
N GLU A 166 7.12 -11.24 -11.22
CA GLU A 166 8.24 -10.53 -10.59
C GLU A 166 7.82 -9.18 -9.98
N GLY A 167 6.79 -8.53 -10.55
CA GLY A 167 6.29 -7.25 -10.04
C GLY A 167 5.73 -7.31 -8.62
N SER A 168 5.60 -8.50 -8.00
CA SER A 168 5.31 -8.69 -6.58
C SER A 168 6.59 -8.90 -5.72
N ASN A 169 7.79 -8.84 -6.33
CA ASN A 169 9.07 -8.96 -5.65
C ASN A 169 9.67 -7.57 -5.40
N PHE A 170 10.43 -7.45 -4.32
CA PHE A 170 11.02 -6.20 -3.85
C PHE A 170 12.51 -6.35 -3.58
N LYS A 171 13.24 -5.25 -3.77
CA LYS A 171 14.65 -5.11 -3.42
C LYS A 171 14.81 -4.16 -2.25
N ILE A 172 15.60 -4.53 -1.27
CA ILE A 172 15.97 -3.64 -0.16
C ILE A 172 16.82 -2.46 -0.70
N ASP A 173 17.58 -2.67 -1.78
CA ASP A 173 18.32 -1.61 -2.49
C ASP A 173 17.45 -0.43 -2.96
N TRP A 174 16.14 -0.57 -3.03
CA TRP A 174 15.23 0.53 -3.39
C TRP A 174 14.92 1.47 -2.22
N ALA A 175 15.39 1.16 -1.01
CA ALA A 175 15.11 1.91 0.20
C ALA A 175 15.71 3.32 0.15
N VAL A 176 14.90 4.31 0.55
CA VAL A 176 15.32 5.71 0.69
C VAL A 176 14.79 6.30 1.99
N ASP A 177 15.55 7.27 2.51
CA ASP A 177 15.12 8.10 3.63
C ASP A 177 14.07 9.15 3.20
N SER A 178 13.59 9.95 4.13
CA SER A 178 12.61 11.03 3.89
C SER A 178 13.09 12.08 2.89
N ASN A 179 14.41 12.24 2.71
CA ASN A 179 15.03 13.16 1.77
C ASN A 179 15.25 12.53 0.37
N GLY A 180 14.96 11.23 0.23
CA GLY A 180 15.19 10.48 -1.00
C GLY A 180 16.62 9.98 -1.17
N THR A 181 17.45 10.05 -0.12
CA THR A 181 18.80 9.50 -0.10
C THR A 181 18.72 7.98 0.02
N PRO A 182 19.46 7.21 -0.79
CA PRO A 182 19.51 5.76 -0.63
C PRO A 182 19.92 5.36 0.79
N ALA A 183 19.17 4.43 1.38
CA ALA A 183 19.50 3.85 2.67
C ALA A 183 20.52 2.71 2.48
N ASP A 184 21.57 2.70 3.30
CA ASP A 184 22.57 1.62 3.31
C ASP A 184 22.16 0.55 4.34
N LEU A 185 21.19 -0.29 3.94
CA LEU A 185 20.69 -1.38 4.75
C LEU A 185 21.31 -2.71 4.32
N ASP A 186 21.94 -3.41 5.26
CA ASP A 186 22.46 -4.78 5.06
C ASP A 186 21.37 -5.85 5.22
N GLN A 187 20.29 -5.52 5.96
CA GLN A 187 19.15 -6.39 6.23
C GLN A 187 17.95 -5.58 6.70
N ILE A 188 16.78 -6.23 6.75
CA ILE A 188 15.56 -5.68 7.35
C ILE A 188 14.94 -6.68 8.30
N ASP A 189 14.27 -6.17 9.34
CA ASP A 189 13.54 -6.95 10.35
C ASP A 189 12.04 -6.78 10.22
N PHE A 190 11.61 -5.66 9.62
CA PHE A 190 10.19 -5.30 9.49
C PHE A 190 9.87 -4.79 8.09
N VAL A 191 8.65 -5.10 7.64
CA VAL A 191 8.03 -4.54 6.43
C VAL A 191 6.71 -3.91 6.82
N LYS A 192 6.47 -2.68 6.38
CA LYS A 192 5.17 -2.00 6.48
C LYS A 192 4.61 -1.82 5.08
N ILE A 193 3.36 -2.21 4.87
CA ILE A 193 2.62 -2.01 3.62
C ILE A 193 1.45 -1.07 3.91
N MET A 194 1.34 0.01 3.14
CA MET A 194 0.35 1.05 3.29
C MET A 194 -0.42 1.24 1.98
N THR A 195 -1.76 1.30 2.04
CA THR A 195 -2.59 1.63 0.88
C THR A 195 -2.17 2.98 0.28
N ALA A 196 -1.86 2.99 -1.03
CA ALA A 196 -1.23 4.14 -1.69
C ALA A 196 -2.19 5.03 -2.47
N VAL A 197 -3.42 4.60 -2.73
CA VAL A 197 -4.41 5.38 -3.48
C VAL A 197 -5.57 5.80 -2.59
N ASN A 198 -6.19 6.94 -2.93
CA ASN A 198 -7.42 7.41 -2.30
C ASN A 198 -8.49 7.49 -3.38
N GLN A 199 -9.05 6.33 -3.75
CA GLN A 199 -10.00 6.20 -4.84
C GLN A 199 -11.17 5.33 -4.44
N ASP A 200 -12.38 5.73 -4.87
CA ASP A 200 -13.58 4.92 -4.85
C ASP A 200 -13.80 4.30 -6.25
N ALA A 201 -14.00 3.00 -6.29
CA ALA A 201 -14.30 2.23 -7.50
C ALA A 201 -15.79 1.83 -7.56
N GLY A 202 -16.67 2.66 -7.06
CA GLY A 202 -18.12 2.52 -7.14
C GLY A 202 -18.63 1.29 -6.40
N GLN A 203 -19.16 0.29 -7.11
CA GLN A 203 -19.70 -0.92 -6.47
C GLN A 203 -18.62 -1.76 -5.77
N MET A 204 -17.36 -1.65 -6.17
CA MET A 204 -16.26 -2.36 -5.51
C MET A 204 -15.80 -1.68 -4.22
N GLY A 205 -16.16 -0.40 -4.04
CA GLY A 205 -15.80 0.38 -2.85
C GLY A 205 -14.46 1.09 -2.99
N GLU A 206 -13.85 1.40 -1.87
CA GLU A 206 -12.52 2.00 -1.82
C GLU A 206 -11.46 1.01 -2.31
N ILE A 207 -10.43 1.53 -2.99
CA ILE A 207 -9.24 0.76 -3.33
C ILE A 207 -8.44 0.50 -2.06
N SER A 208 -8.22 -0.79 -1.76
CA SER A 208 -7.66 -1.25 -0.50
C SER A 208 -6.61 -2.34 -0.74
N THR A 209 -5.35 -2.03 -0.44
CA THR A 209 -4.24 -2.98 -0.63
C THR A 209 -4.39 -4.21 0.25
N GLU A 210 -4.49 -5.40 -0.33
CA GLU A 210 -4.55 -6.68 0.36
C GLU A 210 -3.16 -7.29 0.53
N VAL A 211 -2.91 -7.80 1.73
CA VAL A 211 -1.67 -8.48 2.07
C VAL A 211 -1.99 -9.84 2.70
N THR A 212 -1.52 -10.92 2.07
CA THR A 212 -1.68 -12.28 2.60
C THR A 212 -0.43 -12.78 3.31
N THR A 213 0.76 -12.44 2.81
CA THR A 213 2.04 -12.79 3.43
C THR A 213 3.19 -12.01 2.80
N VAL A 214 4.32 -11.96 3.52
CA VAL A 214 5.62 -11.53 3.00
C VAL A 214 6.59 -12.71 3.08
N GLU A 215 7.27 -13.01 1.98
CA GLU A 215 8.20 -14.14 1.84
C GLU A 215 9.63 -13.66 1.69
N ASN A 216 10.54 -14.18 2.50
CA ASN A 216 11.97 -14.04 2.29
C ASN A 216 12.40 -14.92 1.11
N LEU A 217 12.98 -14.32 0.05
CA LEU A 217 13.38 -15.04 -1.17
C LEU A 217 14.77 -15.70 -1.03
N HIS A 218 15.54 -15.34 -0.01
CA HIS A 218 16.85 -15.94 0.29
C HIS A 218 16.76 -17.13 1.24
N PHE A 219 15.57 -17.41 1.77
CA PHE A 219 15.38 -18.54 2.65
C PHE A 219 15.40 -19.84 1.84
N LYS A 220 16.50 -20.58 1.89
CA LYS A 220 16.57 -21.94 1.31
C LYS A 220 15.80 -22.89 2.25
N LYS A 221 14.71 -23.47 1.73
CA LYS A 221 13.99 -24.56 2.40
C LYS A 221 14.86 -25.80 2.55
#